data_b775b900a26e93c70e11479a1ef21675
#
_entry.id   b775b900a26e93c70e11479a1ef21675
#
_cell.length_a   1.000
_cell.length_b   1.000
_cell.length_c   1.000
_cell.angle_alpha   90.00
_cell.angle_beta   90.00
_cell.angle_gamma   90.00
#
_symmetry.space_group_name_H-M   'P 1'
#
loop_
_entity.id
_entity.type
_entity.pdbx_description
1 polymer ?
#
loop_
_entity_poly.entity_id
_entity_poly.type
_entity_poly.pdbx_seq_one_letter_code
_entity_poly.pdbx_strand_id
1 'polypeptide(L)'
;SATYECKNIRVYTSGDEEVTETDVYEAYREGSLDFERIPADRSAKMPEAHMDAIEPFNFDELVPFSVAYLPGYLAERYDQEADTCQPRAMRRMKGSLEDELQATVTGYDDVTQESINANSEVTGLSQALFPVWLLHTLYKDEDYLFAMNGQTGRFIGDLPVSPLKVVLWFLGIFLVCMAILIGLDVSVFQFDDELTSVLVDFGIPLAIATFVCIAFYNQMKTAREQTDARGYITMEGLTLTGSNDRYVTTHITRVRINKDDD
;
A
#
# COMPACT_ATOMS: atom_id res chain seq x y z
N SER A 1 20.40 7.11 -1.90
CA SER A 1 20.78 6.12 -2.91
C SER A 1 20.13 4.77 -2.63
N ALA A 2 19.79 4.03 -3.66
CA ALA A 2 19.19 2.71 -3.57
C ALA A 2 19.85 1.74 -4.56
N THR A 3 19.85 0.46 -4.21
CA THR A 3 20.31 -0.63 -5.06
C THR A 3 19.19 -1.64 -5.21
N TYR A 4 19.00 -2.10 -6.44
CA TYR A 4 17.94 -3.04 -6.81
C TYR A 4 18.52 -4.25 -7.52
N GLU A 5 18.05 -5.45 -7.18
CA GLU A 5 18.20 -6.63 -8.01
C GLU A 5 17.09 -6.64 -9.05
N CYS A 6 17.47 -6.71 -10.33
CA CYS A 6 16.55 -6.68 -11.46
C CYS A 6 16.70 -7.95 -12.28
N LYS A 7 15.59 -8.52 -12.74
CA LYS A 7 15.57 -9.76 -13.52
C LYS A 7 14.84 -9.59 -14.83
N ASN A 8 15.41 -10.14 -15.89
CA ASN A 8 14.71 -10.37 -17.15
C ASN A 8 14.60 -11.87 -17.38
N ILE A 9 13.38 -12.34 -17.59
CA ILE A 9 13.05 -13.76 -17.67
C ILE A 9 12.64 -14.09 -19.09
N ARG A 10 13.37 -15.02 -19.73
CA ARG A 10 13.03 -15.54 -21.05
C ARG A 10 12.75 -17.03 -20.94
N VAL A 11 11.59 -17.45 -21.44
CA VAL A 11 11.21 -18.86 -21.49
C VAL A 11 11.08 -19.26 -22.95
N TYR A 12 11.79 -20.32 -23.35
CA TYR A 12 11.73 -20.86 -24.69
C TYR A 12 11.89 -22.39 -24.69
N THR A 13 11.38 -23.04 -25.74
CA THR A 13 11.52 -24.49 -25.91
C THR A 13 12.72 -24.80 -26.76
N SER A 14 13.59 -25.69 -26.31
CA SER A 14 14.75 -26.22 -27.04
C SER A 14 14.72 -27.74 -27.10
N GLY A 15 14.26 -28.30 -28.19
CA GLY A 15 14.03 -29.74 -28.32
C GLY A 15 12.87 -30.21 -27.44
N ASP A 16 13.11 -31.13 -26.51
CA ASP A 16 12.13 -31.65 -25.56
C ASP A 16 12.28 -30.98 -24.16
N GLU A 17 12.96 -29.84 -24.09
CA GLU A 17 13.17 -29.13 -22.85
C GLU A 17 12.58 -27.71 -22.93
N GLU A 18 11.90 -27.29 -21.85
CA GLU A 18 11.62 -25.90 -21.59
C GLU A 18 12.81 -25.26 -20.86
N VAL A 19 13.35 -24.21 -21.44
CA VAL A 19 14.51 -23.50 -20.92
C VAL A 19 14.06 -22.14 -20.41
N THR A 20 14.25 -21.90 -19.11
CA THR A 20 14.08 -20.60 -18.49
C THR A 20 15.44 -19.97 -18.28
N GLU A 21 15.69 -18.86 -18.93
CA GLU A 21 16.89 -18.04 -18.84
C GLU A 21 16.56 -16.76 -18.05
N THR A 22 17.22 -16.57 -16.92
CA THR A 22 17.03 -15.40 -16.04
C THR A 22 18.32 -14.59 -16.00
N ASP A 23 18.30 -13.44 -16.64
CA ASP A 23 19.39 -12.47 -16.58
C ASP A 23 19.20 -11.59 -15.35
N VAL A 24 20.22 -11.52 -14.51
CA VAL A 24 20.23 -10.74 -13.26
C VAL A 24 21.10 -9.50 -13.44
N TYR A 25 20.54 -8.35 -13.08
CA TYR A 25 21.20 -7.06 -13.10
C TYR A 25 21.16 -6.42 -11.72
N GLU A 26 22.16 -5.63 -11.41
CA GLU A 26 22.18 -4.71 -10.28
C GLU A 26 21.97 -3.29 -10.78
N ALA A 27 20.86 -2.67 -10.39
CA ALA A 27 20.56 -1.30 -10.72
C ALA A 27 20.82 -0.38 -9.52
N TYR A 28 21.68 0.63 -9.72
CA TYR A 28 21.95 1.68 -8.75
C TYR A 28 21.24 2.96 -9.13
N ARG A 29 20.60 3.60 -8.17
CA ARG A 29 19.95 4.90 -8.32
C ARG A 29 20.34 5.82 -7.17
N GLU A 30 20.66 7.05 -7.51
CA GLU A 30 20.96 8.10 -6.55
C GLU A 30 20.24 9.38 -6.97
N GLY A 31 19.60 10.04 -6.02
CA GLY A 31 18.84 11.24 -6.27
C GLY A 31 18.45 11.99 -5.00
N SER A 32 17.92 13.17 -5.18
CA SER A 32 17.34 14.00 -4.12
C SER A 32 15.90 14.35 -4.45
N LEU A 33 15.10 14.50 -3.40
CA LEU A 33 13.70 14.85 -3.49
C LEU A 33 13.40 15.89 -2.42
N ASP A 34 12.83 17.02 -2.85
CA ASP A 34 12.45 18.11 -1.96
C ASP A 34 10.96 18.09 -1.68
N PHE A 35 10.62 18.34 -0.42
CA PHE A 35 9.25 18.32 0.06
C PHE A 35 8.89 19.66 0.70
N GLU A 36 7.66 20.09 0.49
CA GLU A 36 7.13 21.29 1.14
C GLU A 36 5.87 20.96 1.93
N ARG A 37 5.80 21.51 3.15
CA ARG A 37 4.57 21.57 3.95
C ARG A 37 3.95 20.21 4.25
N ILE A 38 4.76 19.20 4.61
CA ILE A 38 4.24 17.91 5.05
C ILE A 38 3.51 18.11 6.39
N PRO A 39 2.20 17.84 6.48
CA PRO A 39 1.49 17.96 7.74
C PRO A 39 1.90 16.83 8.70
N ALA A 40 2.01 17.19 9.97
CA ALA A 40 2.17 16.23 11.05
C ALA A 40 1.26 16.67 12.21
N ASP A 41 0.29 15.82 12.54
CA ASP A 41 -0.58 16.08 13.67
C ASP A 41 0.23 16.04 14.97
N ARG A 42 -0.06 16.98 15.86
CA ARG A 42 0.60 17.16 17.17
C ARG A 42 -0.37 16.97 18.32
N SER A 43 -1.48 16.26 18.11
CA SER A 43 -2.45 15.94 19.14
C SER A 43 -2.44 14.44 19.45
N ALA A 44 -2.15 14.09 20.70
CA ALA A 44 -2.25 12.70 21.16
C ALA A 44 -3.69 12.19 21.28
N LYS A 45 -4.67 13.10 21.20
CA LYS A 45 -6.09 12.75 21.34
C LYS A 45 -6.72 12.28 20.03
N MET A 46 -6.10 12.64 18.90
CA MET A 46 -6.57 12.24 17.58
C MET A 46 -5.80 11.02 17.10
N PRO A 47 -6.49 9.97 16.60
CA PRO A 47 -5.80 8.86 15.96
C PRO A 47 -5.07 9.34 14.70
N GLU A 48 -3.77 9.08 14.61
CA GLU A 48 -2.92 9.49 13.49
C GLU A 48 -3.49 9.03 12.14
N ALA A 49 -3.97 7.78 12.08
CA ALA A 49 -4.56 7.24 10.87
C ALA A 49 -5.77 8.04 10.34
N HIS A 50 -6.56 8.66 11.25
CA HIS A 50 -7.67 9.52 10.84
C HIS A 50 -7.17 10.85 10.30
N MET A 51 -6.17 11.46 10.94
CA MET A 51 -5.60 12.73 10.50
C MET A 51 -4.89 12.58 9.14
N ASP A 52 -4.14 11.52 8.95
CA ASP A 52 -3.51 11.21 7.66
C ASP A 52 -4.53 10.94 6.55
N ALA A 53 -5.57 10.18 6.86
CA ALA A 53 -6.54 9.77 5.85
C ALA A 53 -7.42 10.92 5.32
N ILE A 54 -7.57 12.03 6.06
CA ILE A 54 -8.29 13.22 5.58
C ILE A 54 -7.43 14.18 4.76
N GLU A 55 -6.11 13.94 4.65
CA GLU A 55 -5.24 14.72 3.77
C GLU A 55 -5.64 14.57 2.28
N PRO A 56 -5.29 15.49 1.38
CA PRO A 56 -4.45 16.67 1.61
C PRO A 56 -5.21 17.87 2.15
N PHE A 57 -4.46 18.76 2.80
CA PHE A 57 -4.92 20.11 3.14
C PHE A 57 -4.40 21.11 2.10
N ASN A 58 -5.18 22.14 1.82
CA ASN A 58 -4.76 23.23 0.94
C ASN A 58 -4.00 24.29 1.73
N PHE A 59 -2.69 24.31 1.58
CA PHE A 59 -1.81 25.24 2.27
C PHE A 59 -1.84 26.66 1.68
N ASP A 60 -2.30 26.83 0.43
CA ASP A 60 -2.38 28.13 -0.23
C ASP A 60 -3.54 28.98 0.30
N GLU A 61 -4.49 28.36 0.98
CA GLU A 61 -5.59 29.03 1.68
C GLU A 61 -5.22 29.48 3.10
N LEU A 62 -3.99 29.20 3.57
CA LEU A 62 -3.56 29.62 4.89
C LEU A 62 -3.47 31.15 4.99
N VAL A 63 -4.05 31.66 6.06
CA VAL A 63 -4.00 33.09 6.42
C VAL A 63 -3.29 33.28 7.76
N PRO A 64 -2.72 34.44 8.05
CA PRO A 64 -2.12 34.71 9.36
C PRO A 64 -3.11 34.41 10.49
N PHE A 65 -2.63 33.71 11.52
CA PHE A 65 -3.47 33.37 12.65
C PHE A 65 -4.04 34.57 13.37
N SER A 66 -5.35 34.54 13.65
CA SER A 66 -6.04 35.50 14.51
C SER A 66 -7.02 34.76 15.41
N VAL A 67 -7.08 35.16 16.67
CA VAL A 67 -8.07 34.66 17.65
C VAL A 67 -9.51 34.84 17.16
N ALA A 68 -9.74 35.81 16.25
CA ALA A 68 -11.05 36.06 15.65
C ALA A 68 -11.59 34.89 14.81
N TYR A 69 -10.75 33.96 14.38
CA TYR A 69 -11.16 32.76 13.64
C TYR A 69 -11.65 31.63 14.54
N LEU A 70 -11.41 31.66 15.85
CA LEU A 70 -11.75 30.60 16.78
C LEU A 70 -13.23 30.54 17.24
N PRO A 71 -14.02 31.65 17.25
CA PRO A 71 -15.40 31.56 17.69
C PRO A 71 -16.21 30.55 16.88
N GLY A 72 -16.85 29.61 17.59
CA GLY A 72 -17.61 28.51 16.98
C GLY A 72 -16.83 27.23 16.72
N TYR A 73 -15.53 27.23 16.94
CA TYR A 73 -14.67 26.05 16.82
C TYR A 73 -14.08 25.65 18.18
N LEU A 74 -13.82 24.37 18.35
CA LEU A 74 -12.96 23.88 19.42
C LEU A 74 -11.52 23.93 18.90
N ALA A 75 -10.75 24.90 19.36
CA ALA A 75 -9.33 24.97 19.03
C ALA A 75 -8.56 24.08 20.01
N GLU A 76 -7.92 23.04 19.48
CA GLU A 76 -7.05 22.20 20.26
C GLU A 76 -5.61 22.71 20.22
N ARG A 77 -5.01 22.84 21.41
CA ARG A 77 -3.60 23.13 21.53
C ARG A 77 -2.82 21.82 21.39
N TYR A 78 -1.73 21.85 20.67
CA TYR A 78 -0.82 20.72 20.58
C TYR A 78 -0.36 20.27 21.99
N ASP A 79 -0.24 18.96 22.18
CA ASP A 79 0.23 18.31 23.40
C ASP A 79 1.47 17.43 23.15
N GLN A 80 1.90 17.30 21.88
CA GLN A 80 3.12 16.64 21.48
C GLN A 80 4.18 17.64 21.03
N GLU A 81 5.45 17.38 21.43
CA GLU A 81 6.58 18.20 20.98
C GLU A 81 6.94 17.87 19.52
N ALA A 82 7.55 18.85 18.83
CA ALA A 82 7.91 18.70 17.42
C ALA A 82 8.83 17.50 17.17
N ASP A 83 9.75 17.22 18.09
CA ASP A 83 10.70 16.10 18.00
C ASP A 83 9.99 14.73 18.03
N THR A 84 8.78 14.66 18.59
CA THR A 84 7.97 13.42 18.61
C THR A 84 7.30 13.17 17.26
N CYS A 85 6.88 14.22 16.57
CA CYS A 85 6.13 14.12 15.29
C CYS A 85 7.06 14.11 14.07
N GLN A 86 8.24 14.72 14.15
CA GLN A 86 9.21 14.82 13.06
C GLN A 86 9.63 13.46 12.47
N PRO A 87 9.90 12.40 13.28
CA PRO A 87 10.25 11.08 12.72
C PRO A 87 9.18 10.49 11.81
N ARG A 88 7.90 10.84 12.03
CA ARG A 88 6.81 10.40 11.15
C ARG A 88 6.88 11.08 9.78
N ALA A 89 7.07 12.39 9.74
CA ALA A 89 7.27 13.11 8.49
C ALA A 89 8.51 12.56 7.73
N MET A 90 9.61 12.30 8.44
CA MET A 90 10.82 11.71 7.85
C MET A 90 10.56 10.32 7.26
N ARG A 91 9.77 9.48 7.92
CA ARG A 91 9.39 8.15 7.37
C ARG A 91 8.59 8.29 6.08
N ARG A 92 7.63 9.24 6.02
CA ARG A 92 6.84 9.51 4.82
C ARG A 92 7.70 10.03 3.68
N MET A 93 8.65 10.95 3.95
CA MET A 93 9.61 11.43 2.96
C MET A 93 10.46 10.27 2.41
N LYS A 94 10.95 9.41 3.31
CA LYS A 94 11.75 8.24 2.91
C LYS A 94 10.94 7.29 2.02
N GLY A 95 9.70 6.97 2.40
CA GLY A 95 8.82 6.13 1.59
C GLY A 95 8.60 6.70 0.18
N SER A 96 8.33 8.01 0.07
CA SER A 96 8.20 8.67 -1.24
C SER A 96 9.49 8.63 -2.06
N LEU A 97 10.66 8.83 -1.43
CA LEU A 97 11.95 8.73 -2.13
C LEU A 97 12.19 7.30 -2.63
N GLU A 98 11.86 6.28 -1.82
CA GLU A 98 11.94 4.88 -2.22
C GLU A 98 11.11 4.59 -3.46
N ASP A 99 9.86 5.00 -3.45
CA ASP A 99 8.93 4.81 -4.55
C ASP A 99 9.37 5.54 -5.83
N GLU A 100 9.81 6.79 -5.70
CA GLU A 100 10.26 7.59 -6.84
C GLU A 100 11.56 7.04 -7.44
N LEU A 101 12.51 6.59 -6.62
CA LEU A 101 13.73 5.94 -7.12
C LEU A 101 13.40 4.61 -7.80
N GLN A 102 12.52 3.79 -7.22
CA GLN A 102 12.09 2.53 -7.82
C GLN A 102 11.38 2.75 -9.16
N ALA A 103 10.57 3.79 -9.28
CA ALA A 103 9.88 4.14 -10.52
C ALA A 103 10.85 4.47 -11.68
N THR A 104 12.12 4.83 -11.38
CA THR A 104 13.16 5.05 -12.40
C THR A 104 13.80 3.76 -12.92
N VAL A 105 13.57 2.62 -12.25
CA VAL A 105 14.10 1.32 -12.64
C VAL A 105 13.10 0.65 -13.56
N THR A 106 13.28 0.78 -14.84
CA THR A 106 12.35 0.30 -15.87
C THR A 106 13.02 -0.67 -16.84
N GLY A 107 12.23 -1.50 -17.51
CA GLY A 107 12.72 -2.43 -18.53
C GLY A 107 13.13 -3.80 -17.98
N TYR A 108 12.72 -4.13 -16.77
CA TYR A 108 12.93 -5.43 -16.15
C TYR A 108 11.58 -6.09 -15.82
N ASP A 109 11.56 -7.42 -15.84
CA ASP A 109 10.35 -8.20 -15.52
C ASP A 109 10.09 -8.26 -14.02
N ASP A 110 11.17 -8.27 -13.22
CA ASP A 110 11.11 -8.27 -11.75
C ASP A 110 12.16 -7.30 -11.19
N VAL A 111 11.76 -6.51 -10.18
CA VAL A 111 12.61 -5.53 -9.51
C VAL A 111 12.45 -5.67 -8.01
N THR A 112 13.51 -6.08 -7.35
CA THR A 112 13.56 -6.25 -5.89
C THR A 112 14.54 -5.24 -5.28
N GLN A 113 14.09 -4.46 -4.32
CA GLN A 113 14.98 -3.54 -3.59
C GLN A 113 15.88 -4.32 -2.63
N GLU A 114 17.19 -4.19 -2.79
CA GLU A 114 18.19 -4.80 -1.89
C GLU A 114 18.58 -3.88 -0.75
N SER A 115 18.80 -2.62 -1.06
CA SER A 115 19.22 -1.65 -0.05
C SER A 115 18.75 -0.23 -0.39
N ILE A 116 18.54 0.56 0.66
CA ILE A 116 18.33 2.00 0.54
C ILE A 116 19.07 2.73 1.65
N ASN A 117 19.77 3.78 1.29
CA ASN A 117 20.38 4.73 2.19
C ASN A 117 19.77 6.12 1.90
N ALA A 118 18.90 6.57 2.81
CA ALA A 118 18.21 7.84 2.70
C ALA A 118 18.53 8.70 3.92
N ASN A 119 19.04 9.88 3.69
CA ASN A 119 19.18 10.92 4.69
C ASN A 119 18.12 11.97 4.44
N SER A 120 17.42 12.38 5.49
CA SER A 120 16.43 13.45 5.45
C SER A 120 16.80 14.56 6.43
N GLU A 121 16.62 15.79 5.99
CA GLU A 121 16.83 16.99 6.80
C GLU A 121 15.54 17.82 6.79
N VAL A 122 15.12 18.28 7.96
CA VAL A 122 13.97 19.19 8.10
C VAL A 122 14.51 20.60 8.28
N THR A 123 14.30 21.45 7.27
CA THR A 123 14.83 22.80 7.22
C THR A 123 13.98 23.82 7.97
N GLY A 124 12.70 23.52 8.21
CA GLY A 124 11.79 24.44 8.91
C GLY A 124 10.56 23.75 9.47
N LEU A 125 10.05 24.31 10.55
CA LEU A 125 8.81 23.88 11.17
C LEU A 125 7.91 25.10 11.36
N SER A 126 6.65 24.97 10.99
CA SER A 126 5.63 25.99 11.22
C SER A 126 4.38 25.33 11.79
N GLN A 127 3.60 26.13 12.55
CA GLN A 127 2.33 25.67 13.09
C GLN A 127 1.19 26.21 12.23
N ALA A 128 0.25 25.33 11.91
CA ALA A 128 -0.97 25.70 11.21
C ALA A 128 -2.18 25.06 11.92
N LEU A 129 -3.32 25.74 11.87
CA LEU A 129 -4.61 25.20 12.30
C LEU A 129 -5.43 24.89 11.08
N PHE A 130 -5.87 23.63 10.99
CA PHE A 130 -6.73 23.17 9.90
C PHE A 130 -8.13 22.86 10.42
N PRO A 131 -9.18 23.15 9.64
CA PRO A 131 -10.54 22.84 10.01
C PRO A 131 -10.79 21.33 9.86
N VAL A 132 -11.13 20.68 10.95
CA VAL A 132 -11.48 19.24 10.97
C VAL A 132 -12.83 19.08 11.64
N TRP A 133 -13.74 18.36 11.00
CA TRP A 133 -15.01 17.96 11.59
C TRP A 133 -14.84 16.56 12.16
N LEU A 134 -15.26 16.39 13.42
CA LEU A 134 -15.21 15.12 14.11
C LEU A 134 -16.63 14.71 14.50
N LEU A 135 -16.97 13.47 14.21
CA LEU A 135 -18.23 12.88 14.62
C LEU A 135 -17.95 11.61 15.43
N HIS A 136 -18.31 11.66 16.71
CA HIS A 136 -18.36 10.50 17.56
C HIS A 136 -19.78 9.93 17.57
N THR A 137 -19.89 8.63 17.34
CA THR A 137 -21.17 7.93 17.43
C THR A 137 -21.03 6.60 18.15
N LEU A 138 -22.00 6.30 19.00
CA LEU A 138 -22.07 5.02 19.71
C LEU A 138 -23.02 4.09 18.93
N TYR A 139 -22.52 2.92 18.55
CA TYR A 139 -23.32 1.89 17.91
C TYR A 139 -23.02 0.52 18.50
N LYS A 140 -24.04 -0.11 19.11
CA LYS A 140 -23.91 -1.40 19.80
C LYS A 140 -22.83 -1.42 20.89
N ASP A 141 -22.79 -0.37 21.71
CA ASP A 141 -21.82 -0.17 22.79
C ASP A 141 -20.36 -0.04 22.33
N GLU A 142 -20.12 0.19 21.04
CA GLU A 142 -18.81 0.52 20.49
C GLU A 142 -18.78 1.97 19.98
N ASP A 143 -17.68 2.66 20.25
CA ASP A 143 -17.44 4.02 19.81
C ASP A 143 -16.85 4.04 18.40
N TYR A 144 -17.48 4.81 17.51
CA TYR A 144 -17.00 5.05 16.14
C TYR A 144 -16.64 6.52 15.97
N LEU A 145 -15.42 6.74 15.49
CA LEU A 145 -14.92 8.06 15.16
C LEU A 145 -14.90 8.25 13.65
N PHE A 146 -15.50 9.35 13.21
CA PHE A 146 -15.41 9.81 11.83
C PHE A 146 -14.74 11.17 11.81
N ALA A 147 -13.93 11.41 10.80
CA ALA A 147 -13.28 12.68 10.57
C ALA A 147 -13.54 13.20 9.15
N MET A 148 -13.66 14.51 9.00
CA MET A 148 -13.81 15.14 7.70
C MET A 148 -12.91 16.38 7.62
N ASN A 149 -12.19 16.49 6.52
CA ASN A 149 -11.44 17.67 6.18
C ASN A 149 -12.39 18.83 5.86
N GLY A 150 -12.30 19.92 6.63
CA GLY A 150 -13.19 21.07 6.47
C GLY A 150 -12.94 21.92 5.21
N GLN A 151 -11.79 21.73 4.53
CA GLN A 151 -11.49 22.39 3.27
C GLN A 151 -11.97 21.59 2.07
N THR A 152 -11.67 20.30 2.05
CA THR A 152 -11.91 19.44 0.87
C THR A 152 -13.21 18.63 0.96
N GLY A 153 -13.80 18.51 2.16
CA GLY A 153 -14.94 17.64 2.41
C GLY A 153 -14.60 16.14 2.41
N ARG A 154 -13.31 15.77 2.36
CA ARG A 154 -12.88 14.37 2.41
C ARG A 154 -13.28 13.78 3.75
N PHE A 155 -14.13 12.76 3.70
CA PHE A 155 -14.72 12.12 4.85
C PHE A 155 -14.17 10.71 5.02
N ILE A 156 -13.77 10.36 6.22
CA ILE A 156 -13.25 9.03 6.57
C ILE A 156 -13.82 8.56 7.89
N GLY A 157 -13.77 7.27 8.13
CA GLY A 157 -14.14 6.64 9.38
C GLY A 157 -14.19 5.14 9.24
N ASP A 158 -14.11 4.45 10.36
CA ASP A 158 -14.24 3.00 10.38
C ASP A 158 -15.73 2.63 10.43
N LEU A 159 -16.18 1.87 9.44
CA LEU A 159 -17.56 1.41 9.38
C LEU A 159 -17.77 0.15 10.26
N PRO A 160 -18.90 0.06 10.98
CA PRO A 160 -19.20 -1.13 11.76
C PRO A 160 -19.39 -2.36 10.87
N VAL A 161 -18.58 -3.37 11.08
CA VAL A 161 -18.65 -4.63 10.35
C VAL A 161 -19.52 -5.63 11.12
N SER A 162 -20.55 -6.18 10.49
CA SER A 162 -21.36 -7.24 11.08
C SER A 162 -20.69 -8.60 10.89
N PRO A 163 -20.21 -9.26 11.98
CA PRO A 163 -19.52 -10.54 11.86
C PRO A 163 -20.41 -11.63 11.23
N LEU A 164 -21.70 -11.63 11.54
CA LEU A 164 -22.64 -12.58 10.93
C LEU A 164 -22.73 -12.42 9.40
N LYS A 165 -22.76 -11.18 8.90
CA LYS A 165 -22.79 -10.94 7.46
C LYS A 165 -21.48 -11.40 6.80
N VAL A 166 -20.34 -11.19 7.43
CA VAL A 166 -19.04 -11.65 6.91
C VAL A 166 -19.04 -13.18 6.80
N VAL A 167 -19.50 -13.89 7.84
CA VAL A 167 -19.59 -15.37 7.81
C VAL A 167 -20.55 -15.84 6.71
N LEU A 168 -21.70 -15.20 6.55
CA LEU A 168 -22.66 -15.55 5.49
C LEU A 168 -22.09 -15.31 4.09
N TRP A 169 -21.38 -14.21 3.88
CA TRP A 169 -20.69 -13.94 2.62
C TRP A 169 -19.58 -14.94 2.34
N PHE A 170 -18.77 -15.25 3.36
CA PHE A 170 -17.72 -16.27 3.26
C PHE A 170 -18.29 -17.63 2.85
N LEU A 171 -19.32 -18.11 3.56
CA LEU A 171 -19.98 -19.38 3.25
C LEU A 171 -20.61 -19.37 1.85
N GLY A 172 -21.24 -18.26 1.46
CA GLY A 172 -21.83 -18.12 0.13
C GLY A 172 -20.80 -18.24 -0.99
N ILE A 173 -19.69 -17.48 -0.88
CA ILE A 173 -18.60 -17.53 -1.88
C ILE A 173 -17.95 -18.93 -1.89
N PHE A 174 -17.66 -19.47 -0.71
CA PHE A 174 -17.05 -20.79 -0.58
C PHE A 174 -17.89 -21.88 -1.26
N LEU A 175 -19.21 -21.93 -0.97
CA LEU A 175 -20.11 -22.94 -1.53
C LEU A 175 -20.28 -22.78 -3.04
N VAL A 176 -20.35 -21.56 -3.56
CA VAL A 176 -20.47 -21.32 -5.01
C VAL A 176 -19.19 -21.75 -5.72
N CYS A 177 -18.01 -21.36 -5.22
CA CYS A 177 -16.74 -21.77 -5.81
C CYS A 177 -16.55 -23.29 -5.76
N MET A 178 -16.88 -23.93 -4.63
CA MET A 178 -16.82 -25.38 -4.47
C MET A 178 -17.75 -26.09 -5.46
N ALA A 179 -18.98 -25.64 -5.62
CA ALA A 179 -19.92 -26.24 -6.55
C ALA A 179 -19.45 -26.14 -8.02
N ILE A 180 -18.80 -25.02 -8.38
CA ILE A 180 -18.22 -24.83 -9.71
C ILE A 180 -17.06 -25.81 -9.94
N LEU A 181 -16.13 -25.93 -8.98
CA LEU A 181 -14.95 -26.80 -9.14
C LEU A 181 -15.32 -28.27 -9.16
N ILE A 182 -16.19 -28.74 -8.26
CA ILE A 182 -16.71 -30.10 -8.31
C ILE A 182 -17.39 -30.38 -9.65
N GLY A 183 -18.18 -29.46 -10.19
CA GLY A 183 -18.81 -29.59 -11.50
C GLY A 183 -17.80 -29.66 -12.65
N LEU A 184 -16.68 -28.95 -12.56
CA LEU A 184 -15.58 -29.01 -13.53
C LEU A 184 -14.75 -30.28 -13.38
N ASP A 185 -14.45 -30.72 -12.15
CA ASP A 185 -13.71 -31.98 -11.90
C ASP A 185 -14.44 -33.17 -12.52
N VAL A 186 -15.74 -33.30 -12.23
CA VAL A 186 -16.57 -34.40 -12.80
C VAL A 186 -16.71 -34.32 -14.32
N SER A 187 -16.72 -33.10 -14.90
CA SER A 187 -17.05 -32.93 -16.32
C SER A 187 -15.84 -32.80 -17.24
N VAL A 188 -14.70 -32.29 -16.73
CA VAL A 188 -13.57 -31.86 -17.57
C VAL A 188 -12.26 -32.50 -17.15
N PHE A 189 -11.91 -32.40 -15.85
CA PHE A 189 -10.56 -32.76 -15.39
C PHE A 189 -10.41 -34.21 -14.95
N GLN A 190 -11.43 -34.81 -14.32
CA GLN A 190 -11.47 -36.23 -13.85
C GLN A 190 -10.15 -36.62 -13.15
N PHE A 191 -9.81 -35.92 -12.05
CA PHE A 191 -8.59 -36.22 -11.28
C PHE A 191 -8.70 -37.64 -10.69
N ASP A 192 -7.76 -38.53 -11.04
CA ASP A 192 -7.70 -39.89 -10.55
C ASP A 192 -7.15 -39.99 -9.12
N ASP A 193 -6.44 -38.96 -8.65
CA ASP A 193 -5.87 -38.89 -7.30
C ASP A 193 -6.80 -38.22 -6.32
N GLU A 194 -7.28 -38.98 -5.32
CA GLU A 194 -8.24 -38.53 -4.30
C GLU A 194 -7.72 -37.32 -3.51
N LEU A 195 -6.41 -37.25 -3.25
CA LEU A 195 -5.79 -36.13 -2.54
C LEU A 195 -5.80 -34.83 -3.37
N THR A 196 -5.50 -34.96 -4.65
CA THR A 196 -5.48 -33.81 -5.59
C THR A 196 -6.90 -33.27 -5.79
N SER A 197 -7.89 -34.11 -5.95
CA SER A 197 -9.30 -33.71 -6.06
C SER A 197 -9.75 -32.93 -4.80
N VAL A 198 -9.48 -33.45 -3.61
CA VAL A 198 -9.83 -32.78 -2.35
C VAL A 198 -9.12 -31.43 -2.21
N LEU A 199 -7.84 -31.33 -2.58
CA LEU A 199 -7.09 -30.07 -2.50
C LEU A 199 -7.63 -29.02 -3.48
N VAL A 200 -8.02 -29.43 -4.68
CA VAL A 200 -8.60 -28.52 -5.68
C VAL A 200 -10.01 -28.12 -5.29
N ASP A 201 -10.89 -29.07 -4.95
CA ASP A 201 -12.30 -28.82 -4.70
C ASP A 201 -12.58 -28.08 -3.39
N PHE A 202 -11.69 -28.20 -2.42
CA PHE A 202 -11.84 -27.59 -1.09
C PHE A 202 -10.82 -26.48 -0.84
N GLY A 203 -9.55 -26.69 -1.18
CA GLY A 203 -8.45 -25.75 -0.88
C GLY A 203 -8.54 -24.47 -1.67
N ILE A 204 -8.83 -24.53 -2.97
CA ILE A 204 -8.97 -23.34 -3.82
C ILE A 204 -10.17 -22.49 -3.42
N PRO A 205 -11.40 -23.04 -3.25
CA PRO A 205 -12.54 -22.25 -2.77
C PRO A 205 -12.31 -21.60 -1.41
N LEU A 206 -11.64 -22.30 -0.49
CA LEU A 206 -11.29 -21.76 0.82
C LEU A 206 -10.36 -20.55 0.71
N ALA A 207 -9.33 -20.65 -0.14
CA ALA A 207 -8.38 -19.56 -0.38
C ALA A 207 -9.07 -18.36 -1.03
N ILE A 208 -9.90 -18.57 -2.05
CA ILE A 208 -10.66 -17.51 -2.73
C ILE A 208 -11.61 -16.81 -1.75
N ALA A 209 -12.43 -17.57 -1.01
CA ALA A 209 -13.38 -17.02 -0.07
C ALA A 209 -12.67 -16.20 1.03
N THR A 210 -11.54 -16.69 1.55
CA THR A 210 -10.73 -15.99 2.53
C THR A 210 -10.17 -14.69 1.96
N PHE A 211 -9.57 -14.74 0.76
CA PHE A 211 -9.00 -13.58 0.10
C PHE A 211 -10.04 -12.49 -0.16
N VAL A 212 -11.21 -12.87 -0.71
CA VAL A 212 -12.31 -11.93 -1.00
C VAL A 212 -12.83 -11.29 0.29
N CYS A 213 -13.02 -12.07 1.37
CA CYS A 213 -13.48 -11.53 2.65
C CYS A 213 -12.46 -10.57 3.27
N ILE A 214 -11.16 -10.87 3.19
CA ILE A 214 -10.09 -9.97 3.65
C ILE A 214 -10.09 -8.67 2.81
N ALA A 215 -10.23 -8.77 1.49
CA ALA A 215 -10.29 -7.60 0.61
C ALA A 215 -11.47 -6.69 0.95
N PHE A 216 -12.67 -7.23 1.16
CA PHE A 216 -13.83 -6.46 1.60
C PHE A 216 -13.65 -5.84 2.99
N TYR A 217 -13.09 -6.59 3.94
CA TYR A 217 -12.80 -6.07 5.27
C TYR A 217 -11.83 -4.88 5.22
N ASN A 218 -10.76 -5.01 4.44
CA ASN A 218 -9.78 -3.93 4.25
C ASN A 218 -10.38 -2.70 3.55
N GLN A 219 -11.36 -2.89 2.67
CA GLN A 219 -12.05 -1.78 2.01
C GLN A 219 -12.99 -1.01 2.95
N MET A 220 -13.49 -1.65 4.01
CA MET A 220 -14.34 -0.98 5.00
C MET A 220 -13.56 -0.11 5.99
N LYS A 221 -12.25 -0.33 6.14
CA LYS A 221 -11.37 0.54 6.93
C LYS A 221 -10.87 1.66 6.04
N THR A 222 -11.42 2.86 6.22
CA THR A 222 -11.04 4.05 5.44
C THR A 222 -9.95 4.89 6.11
N ALA A 223 -9.81 4.79 7.44
CA ALA A 223 -8.76 5.45 8.19
C ALA A 223 -7.46 4.63 8.10
N ARG A 224 -6.47 5.13 7.37
CA ARG A 224 -5.15 4.52 7.21
C ARG A 224 -4.07 5.56 7.37
N GLU A 225 -3.00 5.17 8.07
CA GLU A 225 -1.79 5.98 8.12
C GLU A 225 -1.20 6.12 6.71
N GLN A 226 -0.75 7.33 6.39
CA GLN A 226 -0.03 7.56 5.15
C GLN A 226 1.44 7.24 5.34
N THR A 227 1.95 6.38 4.47
CA THR A 227 3.37 5.98 4.44
C THR A 227 4.19 6.80 3.46
N ASP A 228 3.52 7.60 2.61
CA ASP A 228 4.15 8.44 1.60
C ASP A 228 3.80 9.93 1.79
N ALA A 229 4.56 10.79 1.14
CA ALA A 229 4.38 12.24 1.10
C ALA A 229 4.35 12.76 -0.35
N ARG A 230 3.90 11.96 -1.33
CA ARG A 230 3.92 12.33 -2.76
C ARG A 230 3.16 13.62 -3.06
N GLY A 231 2.07 13.86 -2.34
CA GLY A 231 1.28 15.09 -2.49
C GLY A 231 2.00 16.37 -2.05
N TYR A 232 3.19 16.25 -1.46
CA TYR A 232 3.99 17.34 -0.91
C TYR A 232 5.37 17.47 -1.57
N ILE A 233 5.61 16.71 -2.64
CA ILE A 233 6.81 16.85 -3.47
C ILE A 233 6.75 18.20 -4.20
N THR A 234 7.88 18.91 -4.23
CA THR A 234 7.99 20.15 -4.99
C THR A 234 7.83 19.92 -6.50
N MET A 235 7.53 20.96 -7.26
CA MET A 235 7.34 20.86 -8.72
C MET A 235 8.59 20.37 -9.47
N GLU A 236 9.76 20.45 -8.85
CA GLU A 236 11.01 19.96 -9.45
C GLU A 236 11.07 18.43 -9.49
N GLY A 237 10.30 17.75 -8.61
CA GLY A 237 10.24 16.30 -8.54
C GLY A 237 11.57 15.66 -8.16
N LEU A 238 11.75 14.38 -8.53
CA LEU A 238 13.00 13.66 -8.28
C LEU A 238 14.13 14.18 -9.17
N THR A 239 15.19 14.69 -8.55
CA THR A 239 16.44 15.00 -9.23
C THR A 239 17.38 13.80 -9.13
N LEU A 240 17.52 13.07 -10.24
CA LEU A 240 18.40 11.91 -10.31
C LEU A 240 19.85 12.36 -10.53
N THR A 241 20.73 12.04 -9.59
CA THR A 241 22.17 12.40 -9.64
C THR A 241 23.07 11.25 -10.09
N GLY A 242 22.60 10.01 -9.94
CA GLY A 242 23.32 8.82 -10.38
C GLY A 242 22.39 7.71 -10.84
N SER A 243 22.72 7.10 -11.98
CA SER A 243 22.03 5.93 -12.51
C SER A 243 23.03 5.01 -13.17
N ASN A 244 23.06 3.75 -12.74
CA ASN A 244 23.94 2.74 -13.33
C ASN A 244 23.30 1.36 -13.23
N ASP A 245 23.25 0.64 -14.33
CA ASP A 245 22.72 -0.71 -14.41
C ASP A 245 23.83 -1.65 -14.85
N ARG A 246 24.14 -2.64 -14.02
CA ARG A 246 25.23 -3.58 -14.24
C ARG A 246 24.69 -5.00 -14.36
N TYR A 247 25.02 -5.69 -15.44
CA TYR A 247 24.77 -7.12 -15.57
C TYR A 247 25.60 -7.90 -14.52
N VAL A 248 24.99 -8.84 -13.82
CA VAL A 248 25.63 -9.67 -12.79
C VAL A 248 25.84 -11.07 -13.29
N THR A 249 24.77 -11.78 -13.69
CA THR A 249 24.84 -13.18 -14.08
C THR A 249 23.60 -13.61 -14.85
N THR A 250 23.67 -14.78 -15.50
CA THR A 250 22.52 -15.47 -16.07
C THR A 250 22.36 -16.82 -15.40
N HIS A 251 21.15 -17.11 -14.95
CA HIS A 251 20.74 -18.42 -14.45
C HIS A 251 19.92 -19.13 -15.54
N ILE A 252 20.29 -20.38 -15.86
CA ILE A 252 19.58 -21.20 -16.84
C ILE A 252 19.02 -22.42 -16.14
N THR A 253 17.70 -22.54 -16.15
CA THR A 253 16.97 -23.71 -15.65
C THR A 253 16.37 -24.45 -16.84
N ARG A 254 16.50 -25.79 -16.86
CA ARG A 254 15.95 -26.66 -17.90
C ARG A 254 15.02 -27.66 -17.28
N VAL A 255 13.82 -27.76 -17.82
CA VAL A 255 12.79 -28.71 -17.40
C VAL A 255 12.39 -29.53 -18.62
N ARG A 256 12.45 -30.86 -18.50
CA ARG A 256 12.07 -31.75 -19.60
C ARG A 256 10.54 -31.75 -19.75
N ILE A 257 10.06 -31.50 -20.94
CA ILE A 257 8.64 -31.58 -21.28
C ILE A 257 8.30 -33.07 -21.47
N ASN A 258 7.55 -33.65 -20.53
CA ASN A 258 7.00 -34.99 -20.73
C ASN A 258 5.91 -34.90 -21.80
N LYS A 259 6.15 -35.55 -22.96
CA LYS A 259 5.19 -35.70 -24.05
C LYS A 259 4.21 -36.89 -23.86
N ASP A 260 4.11 -37.46 -22.69
CA ASP A 260 3.30 -38.64 -22.44
C ASP A 260 1.90 -38.30 -21.85
N ASP A 261 1.22 -37.32 -22.44
CA ASP A 261 -0.22 -37.07 -22.21
C ASP A 261 -0.87 -36.53 -23.52
N ASP A 262 -0.95 -37.39 -24.57
CA ASP A 262 -1.89 -37.25 -25.68
C ASP A 262 -2.73 -38.52 -25.79
#